data_e8005bf59499f99793f19eec46d65bce
#
_entry.id   e8005bf59499f99793f19eec46d65bce
#
_cell.length_a   1.000
_cell.length_b   1.000
_cell.length_c   1.000
_cell.angle_alpha   90.00
_cell.angle_beta   90.00
_cell.angle_gamma   90.00
#
_symmetry.space_group_name_H-M   'P 1'
#
loop_
_entity.id
_entity.type
_entity.pdbx_description
1 polymer ?
#
loop_
_entity_poly.entity_id
_entity_poly.type
_entity_poly.pdbx_seq_one_letter_code
_entity_poly.pdbx_strand_id
1 'polypeptide(L)'
;RTMLKIDDNKAVIATSNGTSGLDAILYGIETYDKKVCRVSTQAFTFPSNCLGKAQGPIITDITAHCNMNLDDEYLLKYSDTVIVTNIFGHLQNFKEIISKTEGRDKKLIIDNAATPYSFWEGTNSCNLGTASYISLHHTKPIGFGEGGLVVIDKKYEESVRIACNFGKHDVICNEQGGNFKMSELSAAGILQWWDQFNIDDMQEIFMTNYNTLRYEMREENGDFWFNHTSDTWFPTCLPFIHNSPVEEVSGEFKSREFKKYYKPLNNSHAISN
;
A
#
# COMPACT_ATOMS: atom_id res chain seq x y z
N ARG A 1 7.40 -15.45 -1.48
CA ARG A 1 8.35 -14.76 -2.35
C ARG A 1 8.09 -15.10 -3.82
N THR A 2 8.17 -16.36 -4.18
CA THR A 2 7.99 -16.83 -5.57
C THR A 2 6.65 -16.41 -6.14
N MET A 3 5.55 -16.62 -5.43
CA MET A 3 4.19 -16.25 -5.84
C MET A 3 4.07 -14.76 -6.21
N LEU A 4 4.69 -13.87 -5.45
CA LEU A 4 4.65 -12.42 -5.68
C LEU A 4 5.81 -11.92 -6.57
N LYS A 5 6.64 -12.80 -7.11
CA LYS A 5 7.80 -12.43 -7.95
C LYS A 5 8.70 -11.37 -7.28
N ILE A 6 9.02 -11.59 -6.01
CA ILE A 6 9.88 -10.66 -5.24
C ILE A 6 11.34 -10.93 -5.52
N ASP A 7 12.07 -9.88 -5.85
CA ASP A 7 13.49 -9.89 -6.25
C ASP A 7 14.42 -10.39 -5.14
N ASP A 8 15.58 -10.93 -5.54
CA ASP A 8 16.54 -11.50 -4.61
C ASP A 8 17.26 -10.48 -3.74
N ASN A 9 17.31 -9.21 -4.13
CA ASN A 9 17.87 -8.11 -3.32
C ASN A 9 16.91 -7.59 -2.25
N LYS A 10 15.67 -8.08 -2.21
CA LYS A 10 14.66 -7.75 -1.19
C LYS A 10 14.55 -8.85 -0.14
N ALA A 11 14.25 -8.49 1.09
CA ALA A 11 13.80 -9.39 2.14
C ALA A 11 12.26 -9.37 2.22
N VAL A 12 11.68 -10.50 2.63
CA VAL A 12 10.25 -10.62 2.92
C VAL A 12 10.07 -11.00 4.37
N ILE A 13 9.28 -10.22 5.11
CA ILE A 13 9.05 -10.39 6.55
C ILE A 13 7.54 -10.43 6.80
N ALA A 14 7.07 -11.48 7.48
CA ALA A 14 5.67 -11.60 7.87
C ALA A 14 5.38 -10.75 9.12
N THR A 15 4.25 -10.03 9.10
CA THR A 15 3.80 -9.17 10.18
C THR A 15 2.34 -9.46 10.53
N SER A 16 1.88 -9.01 11.70
CA SER A 16 0.52 -9.24 12.20
C SER A 16 -0.56 -8.60 11.30
N ASN A 17 -0.24 -7.52 10.62
CA ASN A 17 -1.08 -6.83 9.62
C ASN A 17 -0.25 -5.81 8.84
N GLY A 18 -0.85 -5.17 7.82
CA GLY A 18 -0.16 -4.16 7.00
C GLY A 18 0.28 -2.93 7.79
N THR A 19 -0.53 -2.45 8.75
CA THR A 19 -0.20 -1.29 9.60
C THR A 19 1.03 -1.57 10.47
N SER A 20 1.08 -2.72 11.11
CA SER A 20 2.27 -3.17 11.85
C SER A 20 3.49 -3.35 10.95
N GLY A 21 3.27 -3.72 9.68
CA GLY A 21 4.31 -3.77 8.67
C GLY A 21 4.93 -2.39 8.40
N LEU A 22 4.10 -1.36 8.25
CA LEU A 22 4.56 0.02 8.09
C LEU A 22 5.36 0.50 9.31
N ASP A 23 4.85 0.27 10.52
CA ASP A 23 5.56 0.61 11.76
C ASP A 23 6.93 -0.09 11.82
N ALA A 24 6.97 -1.39 11.51
CA ALA A 24 8.22 -2.17 11.50
C ALA A 24 9.23 -1.63 10.47
N ILE A 25 8.78 -1.23 9.27
CA ILE A 25 9.62 -0.61 8.26
C ILE A 25 10.25 0.67 8.81
N LEU A 26 9.44 1.57 9.35
CA LEU A 26 9.92 2.88 9.84
C LEU A 26 10.89 2.72 11.01
N TYR A 27 10.57 1.89 12.01
CA TYR A 27 11.49 1.59 13.11
C TYR A 27 12.78 0.95 12.62
N GLY A 28 12.69 -0.01 11.69
CA GLY A 28 13.86 -0.69 11.15
C GLY A 28 14.78 0.25 10.37
N ILE A 29 14.22 1.14 9.55
CA ILE A 29 14.97 2.16 8.82
C ILE A 29 15.67 3.11 9.81
N GLU A 30 14.95 3.63 10.82
CA GLU A 30 15.52 4.52 11.83
C GLU A 30 16.65 3.87 12.62
N THR A 31 16.45 2.61 13.01
CA THR A 31 17.46 1.82 13.73
C THR A 31 18.73 1.66 12.90
N TYR A 32 18.60 1.34 11.62
CA TYR A 32 19.72 1.15 10.72
C TYR A 32 20.44 2.46 10.38
N ASP A 33 19.69 3.48 9.98
CA ASP A 33 20.25 4.77 9.52
C ASP A 33 20.62 5.71 10.67
N LYS A 34 20.23 5.37 11.91
CA LYS A 34 20.41 6.21 13.12
C LYS A 34 19.80 7.61 12.96
N LYS A 35 18.68 7.69 12.27
CA LYS A 35 17.99 8.94 11.94
C LYS A 35 16.48 8.74 11.93
N VAL A 36 15.75 9.67 12.55
CA VAL A 36 14.27 9.66 12.55
C VAL A 36 13.73 9.94 11.14
N CYS A 37 12.77 9.13 10.71
CA CYS A 37 12.09 9.32 9.44
C CYS A 37 11.13 10.51 9.50
N ARG A 38 11.28 11.44 8.58
CA ARG A 38 10.33 12.52 8.33
C ARG A 38 9.45 12.13 7.16
N VAL A 39 8.27 11.64 7.51
CA VAL A 39 7.35 11.00 6.57
C VAL A 39 6.53 12.02 5.80
N SER A 40 6.29 11.76 4.53
CA SER A 40 5.24 12.40 3.74
C SER A 40 4.36 11.35 3.07
N THR A 41 3.09 11.70 2.84
CA THR A 41 2.11 10.83 2.17
C THR A 41 1.05 11.63 1.42
N GLN A 42 0.29 10.96 0.57
CA GLN A 42 -0.82 11.55 -0.17
C GLN A 42 -2.07 11.69 0.70
N ALA A 43 -2.90 12.71 0.43
CA ALA A 43 -4.12 12.99 1.18
C ALA A 43 -5.18 11.89 1.04
N PHE A 44 -5.29 11.28 -0.12
CA PHE A 44 -6.23 10.19 -0.37
C PHE A 44 -5.54 8.83 -0.21
N THR A 45 -5.61 8.30 1.00
CA THR A 45 -5.01 7.01 1.38
C THR A 45 -5.71 6.45 2.61
N PHE A 46 -5.33 5.24 3.01
CA PHE A 46 -5.81 4.64 4.24
C PHE A 46 -5.19 5.31 5.47
N PRO A 47 -5.94 5.51 6.58
CA PRO A 47 -5.45 6.23 7.76
C PRO A 47 -4.17 5.68 8.41
N SER A 48 -3.79 4.42 8.17
CA SER A 48 -2.54 3.86 8.69
C SER A 48 -1.31 4.69 8.35
N ASN A 49 -1.33 5.41 7.22
CA ASN A 49 -0.22 6.27 6.79
C ASN A 49 -0.05 7.54 7.64
N CYS A 50 -0.97 7.77 8.60
CA CYS A 50 -0.91 8.87 9.55
C CYS A 50 -0.99 8.42 11.01
N LEU A 51 -0.91 7.12 11.27
CA LEU A 51 -1.02 6.52 12.60
C LEU A 51 0.28 5.83 13.02
N GLY A 52 0.37 5.44 14.28
CA GLY A 52 1.51 4.72 14.81
C GLY A 52 2.82 5.47 14.60
N LYS A 53 3.81 4.79 14.06
CA LYS A 53 5.14 5.38 13.78
C LYS A 53 5.12 6.41 12.65
N ALA A 54 4.13 6.36 11.75
CA ALA A 54 3.94 7.32 10.67
C ALA A 54 3.20 8.60 11.11
N GLN A 55 2.88 8.77 12.41
CA GLN A 55 2.10 9.88 12.92
C GLN A 55 2.71 11.25 12.57
N GLY A 56 1.84 12.19 12.13
CA GLY A 56 2.23 13.56 11.82
C GLY A 56 2.98 13.72 10.50
N PRO A 57 2.60 13.00 9.41
CA PRO A 57 3.27 13.13 8.12
C PRO A 57 3.00 14.50 7.48
N ILE A 58 3.87 14.91 6.57
CA ILE A 58 3.56 15.97 5.61
C ILE A 58 2.56 15.38 4.60
N ILE A 59 1.39 16.00 4.48
CA ILE A 59 0.34 15.52 3.58
C ILE A 59 0.34 16.38 2.33
N THR A 60 0.43 15.76 1.17
CA THR A 60 0.25 16.44 -0.13
C THR A 60 -1.06 16.05 -0.78
N ASP A 61 -1.56 16.90 -1.65
CA ASP A 61 -2.75 16.63 -2.44
C ASP A 61 -2.48 15.53 -3.47
N ILE A 62 -3.51 15.10 -4.16
CA ILE A 62 -3.46 14.16 -5.27
C ILE A 62 -3.76 14.89 -6.58
N THR A 63 -3.24 14.34 -7.67
CA THR A 63 -3.61 14.78 -9.02
C THR A 63 -5.02 14.32 -9.38
N ALA A 64 -5.56 14.81 -10.49
CA ALA A 64 -6.83 14.35 -11.04
C ALA A 64 -6.89 12.84 -11.32
N HIS A 65 -5.75 12.18 -11.43
CA HIS A 65 -5.61 10.73 -11.63
C HIS A 65 -5.24 9.97 -10.36
N CYS A 66 -5.49 10.54 -9.19
CA CYS A 66 -5.17 9.97 -7.88
C CYS A 66 -3.70 9.64 -7.62
N ASN A 67 -2.80 10.15 -8.43
CA ASN A 67 -1.38 10.07 -8.11
C ASN A 67 -1.02 11.08 -7.01
N MET A 68 -0.05 10.71 -6.17
CA MET A 68 0.54 11.64 -5.22
C MET A 68 1.11 12.86 -5.96
N ASN A 69 0.74 14.05 -5.54
CA ASN A 69 1.29 15.28 -6.12
C ASN A 69 2.70 15.55 -5.56
N LEU A 70 3.71 15.32 -6.40
CA LEU A 70 5.11 15.53 -6.06
C LEU A 70 5.66 16.89 -6.55
N ASP A 71 4.83 17.78 -7.06
CA ASP A 71 5.23 19.15 -7.40
C ASP A 71 5.30 20.06 -6.16
N ASP A 72 4.86 19.55 -5.01
CA ASP A 72 5.01 20.22 -3.74
C ASP A 72 6.48 20.21 -3.28
N GLU A 73 7.18 21.32 -3.56
CA GLU A 73 8.58 21.51 -3.15
C GLU A 73 8.75 21.50 -1.62
N TYR A 74 7.72 21.88 -0.84
CA TYR A 74 7.76 21.79 0.61
C TYR A 74 7.89 20.34 1.07
N LEU A 75 7.06 19.45 0.52
CA LEU A 75 7.12 18.03 0.79
C LEU A 75 8.52 17.47 0.48
N LEU A 76 9.02 17.74 -0.73
CA LEU A 76 10.33 17.23 -1.17
C LEU A 76 11.49 17.81 -0.39
N LYS A 77 11.35 19.00 0.19
CA LYS A 77 12.39 19.63 1.01
C LYS A 77 12.42 19.09 2.44
N TYR A 78 11.27 18.86 3.05
CA TYR A 78 11.15 18.62 4.49
C TYR A 78 10.91 17.17 4.87
N SER A 79 10.55 16.27 3.95
CA SER A 79 10.53 14.84 4.19
C SER A 79 11.79 14.15 3.68
N ASP A 80 12.15 13.01 4.27
CA ASP A 80 13.19 12.11 3.78
C ASP A 80 12.64 10.72 3.47
N THR A 81 11.41 10.47 3.84
CA THR A 81 10.69 9.21 3.62
C THR A 81 9.33 9.51 3.01
N VAL A 82 9.08 9.00 1.82
CA VAL A 82 7.85 9.22 1.05
C VAL A 82 7.05 7.91 1.04
N ILE A 83 5.81 7.95 1.54
CA ILE A 83 4.87 6.83 1.47
C ILE A 83 3.86 7.10 0.35
N VAL A 84 3.86 6.24 -0.64
CA VAL A 84 2.97 6.31 -1.80
C VAL A 84 2.02 5.14 -1.79
N THR A 85 0.71 5.39 -1.92
CA THR A 85 -0.30 4.35 -1.90
C THR A 85 -0.79 4.01 -3.30
N ASN A 86 -0.69 2.74 -3.66
CA ASN A 86 -1.38 2.17 -4.80
C ASN A 86 -2.83 1.85 -4.42
N ILE A 87 -3.73 2.79 -4.74
CA ILE A 87 -5.13 2.72 -4.31
C ILE A 87 -5.92 1.78 -5.23
N PHE A 88 -6.80 0.96 -4.63
CA PHE A 88 -7.79 0.13 -5.33
C PHE A 88 -7.20 -0.89 -6.32
N GLY A 89 -5.94 -1.25 -6.17
CA GLY A 89 -5.23 -2.10 -7.11
C GLY A 89 -4.52 -1.34 -8.24
N HIS A 90 -4.68 0.00 -8.31
CA HIS A 90 -4.10 0.84 -9.34
C HIS A 90 -2.70 1.33 -8.95
N LEU A 91 -1.79 1.31 -9.91
CA LEU A 91 -0.44 1.82 -9.72
C LEU A 91 -0.39 3.35 -9.84
N GLN A 92 0.50 3.94 -9.07
CA GLN A 92 0.90 5.33 -9.19
C GLN A 92 1.78 5.57 -10.44
N ASN A 93 2.03 6.82 -10.78
CA ASN A 93 3.00 7.18 -11.81
C ASN A 93 4.44 6.97 -11.31
N PHE A 94 4.93 5.74 -11.31
CA PHE A 94 6.25 5.40 -10.77
C PHE A 94 7.40 6.06 -11.53
N LYS A 95 7.26 6.36 -12.81
CA LYS A 95 8.29 7.10 -13.56
C LYS A 95 8.60 8.44 -12.92
N GLU A 96 7.58 9.18 -12.57
CA GLU A 96 7.71 10.48 -11.91
C GLU A 96 8.19 10.32 -10.46
N ILE A 97 7.56 9.40 -9.71
CA ILE A 97 7.87 9.17 -8.29
C ILE A 97 9.33 8.80 -8.11
N ILE A 98 9.82 7.82 -8.85
CA ILE A 98 11.21 7.35 -8.78
C ILE A 98 12.16 8.49 -9.15
N SER A 99 11.92 9.18 -10.25
CA SER A 99 12.74 10.32 -10.67
C SER A 99 12.86 11.40 -9.61
N LYS A 100 11.76 11.72 -8.91
CA LYS A 100 11.75 12.77 -7.88
C LYS A 100 12.28 12.31 -6.53
N THR A 101 12.21 11.03 -6.21
CA THR A 101 12.67 10.48 -4.92
C THR A 101 14.12 10.03 -4.95
N GLU A 102 14.54 9.24 -5.94
CA GLU A 102 15.92 8.74 -6.04
C GLU A 102 16.93 9.87 -6.26
N GLY A 103 16.61 10.84 -7.11
CA GLY A 103 17.49 12.00 -7.35
C GLY A 103 17.72 12.91 -6.11
N ARG A 104 17.01 12.64 -4.99
CA ARG A 104 17.07 13.45 -3.76
C ARG A 104 17.39 12.62 -2.51
N ASP A 105 17.92 11.41 -2.67
CA ASP A 105 18.26 10.47 -1.58
C ASP A 105 17.10 10.25 -0.59
N LYS A 106 15.88 10.10 -1.13
CA LYS A 106 14.69 9.84 -0.33
C LYS A 106 14.37 8.36 -0.31
N LYS A 107 13.88 7.89 0.83
CA LYS A 107 13.32 6.54 0.93
C LYS A 107 11.90 6.53 0.39
N LEU A 108 11.66 5.65 -0.55
CA LEU A 108 10.33 5.41 -1.10
C LEU A 108 9.75 4.14 -0.46
N ILE A 109 8.62 4.30 0.23
CA ILE A 109 7.84 3.20 0.78
C ILE A 109 6.54 3.12 -0.03
N ILE A 110 6.20 1.93 -0.52
CA ILE A 110 5.02 1.73 -1.33
C ILE A 110 3.97 0.96 -0.52
N ASP A 111 2.85 1.61 -0.30
CA ASP A 111 1.66 0.99 0.26
C ASP A 111 0.96 0.16 -0.82
N ASN A 112 1.24 -1.12 -0.81
CA ASN A 112 0.62 -2.15 -1.63
C ASN A 112 -0.42 -2.96 -0.84
N ALA A 113 -1.01 -2.38 0.22
CA ALA A 113 -1.97 -3.10 1.07
C ALA A 113 -3.13 -3.73 0.30
N ALA A 114 -3.51 -3.14 -0.83
CA ALA A 114 -4.54 -3.67 -1.72
C ALA A 114 -4.02 -4.03 -3.12
N THR A 115 -2.70 -3.96 -3.35
CA THR A 115 -2.11 -4.03 -4.69
C THR A 115 -0.89 -4.96 -4.72
N PRO A 116 -1.00 -6.21 -4.21
CA PRO A 116 0.15 -7.09 -4.00
C PRO A 116 0.75 -7.65 -5.29
N TYR A 117 0.01 -7.59 -6.40
CA TYR A 117 0.39 -8.24 -7.66
C TYR A 117 0.07 -7.36 -8.86
N SER A 118 0.73 -6.21 -8.93
CA SER A 118 0.62 -5.27 -10.04
C SER A 118 2.02 -4.88 -10.53
N PHE A 119 2.18 -4.78 -11.84
CA PHE A 119 3.48 -4.66 -12.49
C PHE A 119 3.59 -3.33 -13.23
N TRP A 120 4.70 -2.66 -13.04
CA TRP A 120 5.13 -1.48 -13.77
C TRP A 120 6.39 -1.82 -14.55
N GLU A 121 6.34 -1.69 -15.88
CA GLU A 121 7.45 -2.06 -16.78
C GLU A 121 8.00 -3.47 -16.49
N GLY A 122 7.10 -4.45 -16.29
CA GLY A 122 7.43 -5.84 -15.99
C GLY A 122 7.91 -6.13 -14.58
N THR A 123 8.07 -5.12 -13.71
CA THR A 123 8.51 -5.28 -12.32
C THR A 123 7.32 -5.18 -11.37
N ASN A 124 7.16 -6.16 -10.46
CA ASN A 124 6.15 -6.06 -9.41
C ASN A 124 6.40 -4.80 -8.55
N SER A 125 5.35 -4.01 -8.33
CA SER A 125 5.44 -2.76 -7.56
C SER A 125 5.99 -2.95 -6.13
N CYS A 126 5.90 -4.15 -5.58
CA CYS A 126 6.52 -4.49 -4.29
C CYS A 126 8.06 -4.48 -4.31
N ASN A 127 8.68 -4.57 -5.50
CA ASN A 127 10.15 -4.52 -5.66
C ASN A 127 10.67 -3.09 -5.83
N LEU A 128 9.78 -2.13 -6.11
CA LEU A 128 10.15 -0.74 -6.32
C LEU A 128 10.44 -0.03 -4.99
N GLY A 129 11.27 0.99 -5.06
CA GLY A 129 11.64 1.80 -3.90
C GLY A 129 12.41 1.04 -2.81
N THR A 130 12.50 1.63 -1.63
CA THR A 130 13.23 1.08 -0.47
C THR A 130 12.47 -0.07 0.19
N ALA A 131 11.15 0.09 0.32
CA ALA A 131 10.27 -0.89 0.95
C ALA A 131 8.86 -0.84 0.40
N SER A 132 8.12 -1.92 0.64
CA SER A 132 6.69 -2.00 0.42
C SER A 132 6.03 -2.80 1.54
N TYR A 133 4.76 -2.56 1.81
CA TYR A 133 3.97 -3.40 2.71
C TYR A 133 2.65 -3.81 2.07
N ILE A 134 2.19 -5.00 2.44
CA ILE A 134 1.01 -5.66 1.92
C ILE A 134 0.10 -6.03 3.09
N SER A 135 -1.20 -5.86 2.94
CA SER A 135 -2.18 -6.38 3.89
C SER A 135 -2.69 -7.74 3.43
N LEU A 136 -2.74 -8.68 4.36
CA LEU A 136 -3.35 -10.00 4.16
C LEU A 136 -4.68 -10.13 4.94
N HIS A 137 -5.27 -9.00 5.34
CA HIS A 137 -6.64 -8.99 5.87
C HIS A 137 -7.60 -9.65 4.89
N HIS A 138 -8.58 -10.40 5.37
CA HIS A 138 -9.51 -11.19 4.53
C HIS A 138 -10.25 -10.40 3.45
N THR A 139 -10.32 -9.07 3.56
CA THR A 139 -10.93 -8.22 2.52
C THR A 139 -9.98 -7.87 1.37
N LYS A 140 -8.72 -8.28 1.45
CA LYS A 140 -7.70 -7.98 0.41
C LYS A 140 -7.63 -9.12 -0.61
N PRO A 141 -7.13 -8.85 -1.84
CA PRO A 141 -7.17 -9.82 -2.95
C PRO A 141 -6.58 -11.19 -2.63
N ILE A 142 -5.46 -11.22 -1.90
CA ILE A 142 -4.76 -12.46 -1.51
C ILE A 142 -4.83 -12.71 0.00
N GLY A 143 -5.76 -12.01 0.69
CA GLY A 143 -5.88 -12.06 2.14
C GLY A 143 -6.62 -13.28 2.65
N PHE A 144 -6.26 -13.72 3.85
CA PHE A 144 -6.95 -14.75 4.62
C PHE A 144 -6.82 -14.47 6.12
N GLY A 145 -7.94 -14.16 6.78
CA GLY A 145 -7.92 -13.79 8.20
C GLY A 145 -7.25 -12.45 8.45
N GLU A 146 -6.14 -12.46 9.16
CA GLU A 146 -5.31 -11.30 9.47
C GLU A 146 -3.85 -11.58 9.19
N GLY A 147 -3.15 -10.61 8.62
CA GLY A 147 -1.72 -10.71 8.34
C GLY A 147 -1.20 -9.52 7.54
N GLY A 148 0.11 -9.47 7.39
CA GLY A 148 0.80 -8.53 6.54
C GLY A 148 2.15 -9.06 6.08
N LEU A 149 2.67 -8.48 5.02
CA LEU A 149 4.03 -8.72 4.55
C LEU A 149 4.75 -7.38 4.39
N VAL A 150 6.01 -7.37 4.77
CA VAL A 150 6.98 -6.33 4.45
C VAL A 150 7.91 -6.86 3.38
N VAL A 151 8.11 -6.09 2.32
CA VAL A 151 9.15 -6.30 1.32
C VAL A 151 10.11 -5.13 1.44
N ILE A 152 11.39 -5.37 1.68
CA ILE A 152 12.35 -4.30 1.98
C ILE A 152 13.74 -4.64 1.46
N ASP A 153 14.55 -3.63 1.15
CA ASP A 153 15.95 -3.83 0.79
C ASP A 153 16.68 -4.65 1.84
N LYS A 154 17.42 -5.67 1.42
CA LYS A 154 18.09 -6.62 2.33
C LYS A 154 18.93 -5.97 3.42
N LYS A 155 19.51 -4.81 3.17
CA LYS A 155 20.31 -4.11 4.17
C LYS A 155 19.54 -3.74 5.44
N TYR A 156 18.21 -3.60 5.35
CA TYR A 156 17.33 -3.29 6.49
C TYR A 156 16.69 -4.54 7.13
N GLU A 157 16.91 -5.73 6.59
CA GLU A 157 16.21 -6.94 7.03
C GLU A 157 16.33 -7.18 8.53
N GLU A 158 17.56 -7.17 9.05
CA GLU A 158 17.82 -7.44 10.46
C GLU A 158 17.15 -6.42 11.38
N SER A 159 17.29 -5.12 11.08
CA SER A 159 16.69 -4.05 11.88
C SER A 159 15.17 -4.09 11.89
N VAL A 160 14.53 -4.47 10.76
CA VAL A 160 13.07 -4.68 10.71
C VAL A 160 12.64 -5.90 11.51
N ARG A 161 13.40 -7.01 11.48
CA ARG A 161 13.12 -8.18 12.32
C ARG A 161 13.23 -7.87 13.80
N ILE A 162 14.22 -7.08 14.20
CA ILE A 162 14.39 -6.58 15.57
C ILE A 162 13.17 -5.73 15.96
N ALA A 163 12.77 -4.78 15.11
CA ALA A 163 11.57 -3.96 15.35
C ALA A 163 10.29 -4.80 15.50
N CYS A 164 10.13 -5.87 14.72
CA CYS A 164 9.00 -6.80 14.85
C CYS A 164 9.00 -7.58 16.19
N ASN A 165 10.15 -7.70 16.82
CA ASN A 165 10.33 -8.45 18.08
C ASN A 165 10.65 -7.54 19.28
N PHE A 166 9.83 -6.51 19.50
CA PHE A 166 9.95 -5.57 20.62
C PHE A 166 11.24 -4.75 20.65
N GLY A 167 11.95 -4.57 19.52
CA GLY A 167 13.26 -3.94 19.50
C GLY A 167 14.35 -4.76 20.21
N LYS A 168 14.16 -6.07 20.30
CA LYS A 168 15.10 -6.97 20.97
C LYS A 168 16.20 -7.43 20.05
N HIS A 169 17.44 -7.17 20.49
CA HIS A 169 18.61 -7.92 20.08
C HIS A 169 18.93 -8.90 21.21
N ASP A 170 18.79 -10.21 20.95
CA ASP A 170 18.87 -11.27 21.97
C ASP A 170 17.89 -11.07 23.14
N VAL A 171 18.39 -10.77 24.34
CA VAL A 171 17.61 -10.65 25.58
C VAL A 171 17.32 -9.19 25.94
N ILE A 172 17.99 -8.23 25.30
CA ILE A 172 17.95 -6.81 25.68
C ILE A 172 17.15 -6.01 24.64
N CYS A 173 16.16 -5.24 25.12
CA CYS A 173 15.41 -4.30 24.29
C CYS A 173 16.19 -2.99 24.20
N ASN A 174 17.04 -2.84 23.19
CA ASN A 174 17.87 -1.65 22.99
C ASN A 174 17.31 -0.72 21.92
N GLU A 175 16.41 -1.21 21.07
CA GLU A 175 15.86 -0.47 19.95
C GLU A 175 14.34 -0.32 20.08
N GLN A 176 13.78 0.55 19.28
CA GLN A 176 12.33 0.74 19.26
C GLN A 176 11.65 -0.34 18.42
N GLY A 177 10.42 -0.69 18.79
CA GLY A 177 9.66 -1.70 18.07
C GLY A 177 8.41 -2.12 18.82
N GLY A 178 7.76 -3.16 18.34
CA GLY A 178 6.55 -3.73 18.92
C GLY A 178 6.43 -5.22 18.69
N ASN A 179 5.34 -5.80 19.15
CA ASN A 179 5.00 -7.19 18.79
C ASN A 179 4.26 -7.21 17.46
N PHE A 180 5.03 -7.11 16.37
CA PHE A 180 4.49 -7.04 15.02
C PHE A 180 4.52 -8.39 14.29
N LYS A 181 4.90 -9.46 14.97
CA LYS A 181 5.00 -10.80 14.38
C LYS A 181 3.61 -11.34 14.01
N MET A 182 3.54 -12.00 12.86
CA MET A 182 2.38 -12.82 12.50
C MET A 182 2.30 -14.03 13.41
N SER A 183 1.11 -14.45 13.80
CA SER A 183 0.92 -15.71 14.52
C SER A 183 1.16 -16.91 13.60
N GLU A 184 1.68 -18.00 14.15
CA GLU A 184 1.88 -19.26 13.41
C GLU A 184 0.55 -19.79 12.85
N LEU A 185 -0.55 -19.62 13.58
CA LEU A 185 -1.88 -20.04 13.13
C LEU A 185 -2.34 -19.24 11.90
N SER A 186 -2.13 -17.91 11.90
CA SER A 186 -2.42 -17.07 10.73
C SER A 186 -1.54 -17.46 9.55
N ALA A 187 -0.25 -17.66 9.79
CA ALA A 187 0.70 -18.06 8.76
C ALA A 187 0.31 -19.41 8.11
N ALA A 188 -0.05 -20.40 8.92
CA ALA A 188 -0.50 -21.71 8.44
C ALA A 188 -1.79 -21.60 7.60
N GLY A 189 -2.77 -20.83 8.05
CA GLY A 189 -4.01 -20.60 7.32
C GLY A 189 -3.80 -19.89 5.99
N ILE A 190 -2.95 -18.85 5.97
CA ILE A 190 -2.59 -18.12 4.75
C ILE A 190 -1.88 -19.04 3.75
N LEU A 191 -0.90 -19.82 4.18
CA LEU A 191 -0.18 -20.75 3.31
C LEU A 191 -1.12 -21.80 2.73
N GLN A 192 -1.96 -22.41 3.56
CA GLN A 192 -2.97 -23.39 3.11
C GLN A 192 -3.94 -22.78 2.11
N TRP A 193 -4.34 -21.52 2.32
CA TRP A 193 -5.19 -20.79 1.39
C TRP A 193 -4.49 -20.56 0.05
N TRP A 194 -3.23 -20.11 0.07
CA TRP A 194 -2.46 -19.83 -1.14
C TRP A 194 -2.13 -21.07 -1.97
N ASP A 195 -2.04 -22.25 -1.35
CA ASP A 195 -1.85 -23.51 -2.05
C ASP A 195 -3.06 -23.93 -2.91
N GLN A 196 -4.20 -23.29 -2.71
CA GLN A 196 -5.46 -23.65 -3.39
C GLN A 196 -5.75 -22.82 -4.65
N PHE A 197 -4.98 -21.80 -4.93
CA PHE A 197 -5.21 -20.97 -6.11
C PHE A 197 -3.91 -20.56 -6.80
N ASN A 198 -4.05 -20.28 -8.09
CA ASN A 198 -3.00 -19.62 -8.88
C ASN A 198 -3.27 -18.11 -8.87
N ILE A 199 -2.27 -17.29 -8.54
CA ILE A 199 -2.41 -15.85 -8.47
C ILE A 199 -2.64 -15.21 -9.85
N ASP A 200 -2.08 -15.79 -10.91
CA ASP A 200 -2.27 -15.33 -12.28
C ASP A 200 -3.73 -15.54 -12.72
N ASP A 201 -4.33 -16.71 -12.40
CA ASP A 201 -5.74 -17.00 -12.67
C ASP A 201 -6.68 -16.06 -11.89
N MET A 202 -6.35 -15.78 -10.63
CA MET A 202 -7.10 -14.80 -9.83
C MET A 202 -7.02 -13.40 -10.43
N GLN A 203 -5.85 -12.98 -10.88
CA GLN A 203 -5.66 -11.68 -11.53
C GLN A 203 -6.54 -11.58 -12.79
N GLU A 204 -6.58 -12.63 -13.62
CA GLU A 204 -7.41 -12.67 -14.83
C GLU A 204 -8.90 -12.53 -14.49
N ILE A 205 -9.39 -13.21 -13.45
CA ILE A 205 -10.78 -13.09 -12.98
C ILE A 205 -11.08 -11.65 -12.55
N PHE A 206 -10.23 -11.04 -11.75
CA PHE A 206 -10.42 -9.66 -11.29
C PHE A 206 -10.38 -8.66 -12.45
N MET A 207 -9.46 -8.84 -13.39
CA MET A 207 -9.37 -8.01 -14.60
C MET A 207 -10.59 -8.15 -15.49
N THR A 208 -11.09 -9.37 -15.68
CA THR A 208 -12.29 -9.64 -16.46
C THR A 208 -13.51 -8.97 -15.83
N ASN A 209 -13.71 -9.14 -14.54
CA ASN A 209 -14.81 -8.51 -13.81
C ASN A 209 -14.73 -6.97 -13.87
N TYR A 210 -13.55 -6.41 -13.68
CA TYR A 210 -13.32 -4.98 -13.78
C TYR A 210 -13.67 -4.44 -15.17
N ASN A 211 -13.19 -5.09 -16.23
CA ASN A 211 -13.43 -4.66 -17.61
C ASN A 211 -14.92 -4.79 -17.98
N THR A 212 -15.59 -5.85 -17.51
CA THR A 212 -17.04 -6.03 -17.71
C THR A 212 -17.82 -4.89 -17.04
N LEU A 213 -17.56 -4.62 -15.76
CA LEU A 213 -18.20 -3.53 -15.04
C LEU A 213 -17.94 -2.18 -15.70
N ARG A 214 -16.68 -1.93 -16.08
CA ARG A 214 -16.31 -0.68 -16.76
C ARG A 214 -17.03 -0.52 -18.09
N TYR A 215 -17.21 -1.61 -18.84
CA TYR A 215 -17.95 -1.59 -20.10
C TYR A 215 -19.43 -1.27 -19.87
N GLU A 216 -20.06 -1.94 -18.91
CA GLU A 216 -21.48 -1.74 -18.57
C GLU A 216 -21.75 -0.33 -18.04
N MET A 217 -20.85 0.20 -17.22
CA MET A 217 -21.00 1.53 -16.59
C MET A 217 -20.60 2.71 -17.47
N ARG A 218 -19.98 2.51 -18.63
CA ARG A 218 -19.52 3.60 -19.50
C ARG A 218 -20.66 4.50 -20.02
N GLU A 219 -21.90 3.99 -20.06
CA GLU A 219 -23.06 4.71 -20.55
C GLU A 219 -23.74 5.57 -19.46
N GLU A 220 -23.31 5.44 -18.20
CA GLU A 220 -23.92 6.06 -17.03
C GLU A 220 -23.34 7.44 -16.65
N ASN A 221 -22.74 8.16 -17.59
CA ASN A 221 -22.21 9.53 -17.37
C ASN A 221 -21.22 9.69 -16.19
N GLY A 222 -20.49 8.63 -15.85
CA GLY A 222 -19.44 8.67 -14.83
C GLY A 222 -18.06 8.76 -15.44
N ASP A 223 -17.20 9.62 -14.89
CA ASP A 223 -15.78 9.64 -15.24
C ASP A 223 -15.02 8.58 -14.44
N PHE A 224 -14.42 7.62 -15.14
CA PHE A 224 -13.53 6.66 -14.50
C PHE A 224 -12.24 7.35 -14.02
N TRP A 225 -11.94 7.20 -12.77
CA TRP A 225 -10.95 8.03 -12.09
C TRP A 225 -9.49 7.72 -12.45
N PHE A 226 -9.19 6.52 -12.97
CA PHE A 226 -7.81 6.12 -13.21
C PHE A 226 -7.51 5.94 -14.70
N ASN A 227 -6.45 6.59 -15.15
CA ASN A 227 -5.77 6.24 -16.38
C ASN A 227 -4.79 5.10 -16.10
N HIS A 228 -5.01 3.95 -16.73
CA HIS A 228 -4.14 2.79 -16.56
C HIS A 228 -2.78 3.04 -17.21
N THR A 229 -1.73 2.95 -16.40
CA THR A 229 -0.34 3.03 -16.85
C THR A 229 0.42 1.73 -16.60
N SER A 230 -0.25 0.67 -16.15
CA SER A 230 0.37 -0.61 -15.80
C SER A 230 0.12 -1.68 -16.85
N ASP A 231 1.13 -2.51 -17.10
CA ASP A 231 1.03 -3.63 -18.03
C ASP A 231 0.07 -4.71 -17.53
N THR A 232 0.12 -4.97 -16.23
CA THR A 232 -0.78 -5.88 -15.52
C THR A 232 -1.03 -5.38 -14.11
N TRP A 233 -2.25 -5.52 -13.61
CA TRP A 233 -2.67 -5.02 -12.31
C TRP A 233 -3.75 -5.90 -11.70
N PHE A 234 -3.98 -5.72 -10.40
CA PHE A 234 -4.94 -6.51 -9.63
C PHE A 234 -6.04 -5.59 -9.08
N PRO A 235 -7.06 -5.24 -9.89
CA PRO A 235 -8.07 -4.27 -9.47
C PRO A 235 -8.95 -4.85 -8.37
N THR A 236 -9.12 -4.08 -7.30
CA THR A 236 -9.97 -4.50 -6.16
C THR A 236 -11.38 -3.94 -6.23
N CYS A 237 -11.57 -2.89 -7.02
CA CYS A 237 -12.87 -2.28 -7.29
C CYS A 237 -12.76 -1.40 -8.55
N LEU A 238 -13.91 -0.98 -9.06
CA LEU A 238 -14.00 0.01 -10.14
C LEU A 238 -14.29 1.38 -9.50
N PRO A 239 -13.31 2.26 -9.31
CA PRO A 239 -13.54 3.60 -8.82
C PRO A 239 -14.01 4.50 -9.95
N PHE A 240 -15.01 5.33 -9.68
CA PHE A 240 -15.50 6.36 -10.58
C PHE A 240 -15.98 7.59 -9.81
N ILE A 241 -16.02 8.74 -10.47
CA ILE A 241 -16.58 9.97 -9.95
C ILE A 241 -17.94 10.14 -10.62
N HIS A 242 -18.96 10.36 -9.83
CA HIS A 242 -20.31 10.63 -10.31
C HIS A 242 -20.85 11.90 -9.69
N ASN A 243 -21.61 12.67 -10.48
CA ASN A 243 -22.19 13.95 -10.03
C ASN A 243 -23.43 13.76 -9.15
N SER A 244 -24.07 12.62 -9.23
CA SER A 244 -25.25 12.28 -8.41
C SER A 244 -24.86 11.62 -7.08
N PRO A 245 -25.71 11.73 -6.04
CA PRO A 245 -25.52 10.99 -4.80
C PRO A 245 -25.45 9.49 -5.02
N VAL A 246 -24.66 8.81 -4.20
CA VAL A 246 -24.48 7.33 -4.26
C VAL A 246 -25.81 6.59 -4.18
N GLU A 247 -26.75 7.10 -3.40
CA GLU A 247 -28.09 6.52 -3.20
C GLU A 247 -28.91 6.49 -4.49
N GLU A 248 -28.76 7.49 -5.37
CA GLU A 248 -29.42 7.54 -6.67
C GLU A 248 -28.82 6.53 -7.64
N VAL A 249 -27.50 6.44 -7.67
CA VAL A 249 -26.77 5.49 -8.54
C VAL A 249 -27.03 4.05 -8.11
N SER A 250 -27.00 3.78 -6.80
CA SER A 250 -27.22 2.43 -6.26
C SER A 250 -28.62 1.88 -6.49
N GLY A 251 -29.61 2.75 -6.71
CA GLY A 251 -30.99 2.36 -6.97
C GLY A 251 -31.16 1.56 -8.25
N GLU A 252 -30.41 1.86 -9.29
CA GLU A 252 -30.47 1.17 -10.58
C GLU A 252 -29.76 -0.19 -10.56
N PHE A 253 -28.61 -0.27 -9.91
CA PHE A 253 -27.78 -1.49 -9.88
C PHE A 253 -28.16 -2.47 -8.78
N LYS A 254 -29.05 -2.10 -7.84
CA LYS A 254 -29.44 -2.92 -6.66
C LYS A 254 -28.24 -3.52 -5.91
N SER A 255 -27.09 -2.91 -6.03
CA SER A 255 -25.82 -3.40 -5.49
C SER A 255 -25.61 -2.85 -4.09
N ARG A 256 -25.22 -3.70 -3.16
CA ARG A 256 -24.79 -3.30 -1.81
C ARG A 256 -23.35 -2.76 -1.80
N GLU A 257 -22.72 -2.67 -2.95
CA GLU A 257 -21.27 -2.47 -3.07
C GLU A 257 -20.86 -1.04 -3.47
N PHE A 258 -21.83 -0.16 -3.75
CA PHE A 258 -21.53 1.26 -3.88
C PHE A 258 -21.16 1.81 -2.51
N LYS A 259 -19.88 2.10 -2.34
CA LYS A 259 -19.36 2.69 -1.10
C LYS A 259 -18.81 4.07 -1.37
N LYS A 260 -19.24 5.02 -0.55
CA LYS A 260 -18.57 6.31 -0.48
C LYS A 260 -17.25 6.10 0.25
N TYR A 261 -16.15 6.22 -0.49
CA TYR A 261 -14.83 6.05 0.09
C TYR A 261 -14.44 7.24 0.98
N TYR A 262 -13.46 6.99 1.85
CA TYR A 262 -13.09 7.86 2.96
C TYR A 262 -12.76 9.28 2.52
N LYS A 263 -12.92 10.21 3.46
CA LYS A 263 -12.49 11.61 3.29
C LYS A 263 -10.96 11.65 3.17
N PRO A 264 -10.42 12.60 2.39
CA PRO A 264 -8.99 12.88 2.39
C PRO A 264 -8.47 13.11 3.82
N LEU A 265 -7.24 12.69 4.09
CA LEU A 265 -6.64 12.76 5.43
C LEU A 265 -6.58 14.19 5.98
N ASN A 266 -6.33 15.18 5.13
CA ASN A 266 -6.32 16.59 5.49
C ASN A 266 -7.68 17.15 5.93
N ASN A 267 -8.78 16.43 5.64
CA ASN A 267 -10.14 16.77 6.06
C ASN A 267 -10.67 15.82 7.15
N SER A 268 -9.85 14.91 7.65
CA SER A 268 -10.26 14.02 8.73
C SER A 268 -9.98 14.67 10.09
N HIS A 269 -10.93 14.58 11.02
CA HIS A 269 -10.75 15.08 12.38
C HIS A 269 -9.58 14.44 13.15
N ALA A 270 -9.03 13.34 12.66
CA ALA A 270 -7.87 12.68 13.24
C ALA A 270 -6.55 13.45 13.06
N ILE A 271 -6.54 14.44 12.17
CA ILE A 271 -5.33 15.22 11.82
C ILE A 271 -5.45 16.69 12.27
N SER A 272 -6.63 17.11 12.67
CA SER A 272 -6.90 18.50 13.08
C SER A 272 -6.64 18.80 14.56
N ASN A 273 -5.95 17.94 15.28
CA ASN A 273 -5.54 18.16 16.68
C ASN A 273 -4.03 18.03 16.84
#